data_91e14aa8fa6006110591a6297039c536
#
_entry.id   91e14aa8fa6006110591a6297039c536
#
_cell.length_a   1.000
_cell.length_b   1.000
_cell.length_c   1.000
_cell.angle_alpha   90.00
_cell.angle_beta   90.00
_cell.angle_gamma   90.00
#
_symmetry.space_group_name_H-M   'P 1'
#
loop_
_entity.id
_entity.type
_entity.pdbx_description
1 polymer ?
#
loop_
_entity_poly.entity_id
_entity_poly.type
_entity_poly.pdbx_seq_one_letter_code
_entity_poly.pdbx_strand_id
1 'polypeptide(L)'
;DIQLTYHRRHTTTTKVGNLEIGSEHPVRVQTMANTSTNDIDGSVAQANRCFAAGAELLRYTTQGMREVESLAQIRKAVQEFSSSGVTPLVADVHFQSDVADAAAKVVEKVRINPGNYIDPARKFKQIDYTDEEYQAELERLRQRFVLLLHICKEHKTALRIGVNHGSLSDRIMSRYGDTPEGMVESCMEFLRVAVAEDFKDIVLSIKASNTRVMVTTVRLLVWQMQEEKS
;
A
#
# COMPACT_ATOMS: atom_id res chain seq x y z
N ASP A 1 0.80 -2.52 42.22
CA ASP A 1 0.13 -2.83 40.93
C ASP A 1 0.52 -1.78 39.91
N ILE A 2 1.41 -2.14 38.98
CA ILE A 2 1.77 -1.29 37.84
C ILE A 2 0.62 -1.42 36.85
N GLN A 3 -0.33 -0.49 36.88
CA GLN A 3 -1.31 -0.36 35.80
C GLN A 3 -0.57 0.14 34.55
N LEU A 4 -0.29 -0.77 33.62
CA LEU A 4 0.17 -0.41 32.29
C LEU A 4 -1.01 0.24 31.54
N THR A 5 -1.14 1.54 31.67
CA THR A 5 -2.11 2.30 30.88
C THR A 5 -1.63 2.36 29.44
N TYR A 6 -2.32 1.62 28.56
CA TYR A 6 -2.05 1.63 27.14
C TYR A 6 -2.92 2.69 26.46
N HIS A 7 -2.25 3.69 25.88
CA HIS A 7 -2.92 4.73 25.09
C HIS A 7 -2.70 4.48 23.60
N ARG A 8 -3.76 4.16 22.88
CA ARG A 8 -3.69 4.08 21.42
C ARG A 8 -3.53 5.47 20.81
N ARG A 9 -2.57 5.57 19.86
CA ARG A 9 -2.47 6.76 19.03
C ARG A 9 -3.74 6.90 18.19
N HIS A 10 -4.30 8.11 18.15
CA HIS A 10 -5.40 8.42 17.25
C HIS A 10 -4.89 8.47 15.80
N THR A 11 -5.58 7.80 14.89
CA THR A 11 -5.28 7.80 13.45
C THR A 11 -6.43 8.43 12.67
N THR A 12 -6.11 9.03 11.54
CA THR A 12 -7.12 9.56 10.61
C THR A 12 -7.92 8.44 9.96
N THR A 13 -9.12 8.76 9.49
CA THR A 13 -9.95 7.83 8.74
C THR A 13 -9.49 7.76 7.28
N THR A 14 -9.29 6.54 6.78
CA THR A 14 -9.05 6.24 5.36
C THR A 14 -10.29 5.59 4.78
N LYS A 15 -10.80 6.11 3.68
CA LYS A 15 -11.96 5.56 2.98
C LYS A 15 -11.52 4.58 1.89
N VAL A 16 -12.08 3.38 1.92
CA VAL A 16 -11.86 2.33 0.92
C VAL A 16 -13.22 1.89 0.40
N GLY A 17 -13.68 2.50 -0.70
CA GLY A 17 -15.05 2.35 -1.14
C GLY A 17 -16.03 2.84 -0.06
N ASN A 18 -16.90 1.97 0.39
CA ASN A 18 -17.85 2.22 1.49
C ASN A 18 -17.32 1.83 2.88
N LEU A 19 -16.09 1.32 2.98
CA LEU A 19 -15.45 1.01 4.25
C LEU A 19 -14.62 2.18 4.76
N GLU A 20 -14.55 2.29 6.08
CA GLU A 20 -13.71 3.25 6.78
C GLU A 20 -12.73 2.51 7.69
N ILE A 21 -11.45 2.90 7.62
CA ILE A 21 -10.35 2.34 8.39
C ILE A 21 -9.73 3.46 9.22
N GLY A 22 -9.53 3.24 10.50
CA GLY A 22 -8.93 4.21 11.41
C GLY A 22 -9.34 3.97 12.86
N SER A 23 -8.88 4.83 13.77
CA SER A 23 -9.08 4.66 15.21
C SER A 23 -10.54 4.63 15.64
N GLU A 24 -11.39 5.38 14.95
CA GLU A 24 -12.82 5.50 15.28
C GLU A 24 -13.64 4.34 14.70
N HIS A 25 -13.01 3.43 13.98
CA HIS A 25 -13.69 2.35 13.26
C HIS A 25 -13.22 0.98 13.77
N PRO A 26 -14.06 -0.06 13.63
CA PRO A 26 -13.66 -1.41 14.00
C PRO A 26 -12.51 -1.93 13.13
N VAL A 27 -11.78 -2.90 13.68
CA VAL A 27 -10.74 -3.64 12.90
C VAL A 27 -11.41 -4.35 11.74
N ARG A 28 -10.91 -4.11 10.53
CA ARG A 28 -11.46 -4.68 9.30
C ARG A 28 -10.86 -6.04 8.98
N VAL A 29 -11.70 -6.95 8.52
CA VAL A 29 -11.28 -8.30 8.10
C VAL A 29 -10.90 -8.27 6.63
N GLN A 30 -9.60 -8.35 6.37
CA GLN A 30 -9.06 -8.46 5.01
C GLN A 30 -8.44 -9.83 4.79
N THR A 31 -8.71 -10.42 3.64
CA THR A 31 -8.04 -11.66 3.20
C THR A 31 -7.39 -11.47 1.83
N MET A 32 -6.58 -12.43 1.42
CA MET A 32 -5.91 -12.44 0.12
C MET A 32 -6.38 -13.64 -0.70
N ALA A 33 -6.73 -13.40 -1.95
CA ALA A 33 -7.04 -14.47 -2.89
C ALA A 33 -5.79 -15.34 -3.14
N ASN A 34 -6.01 -16.63 -3.30
CA ASN A 34 -4.98 -17.60 -3.67
C ASN A 34 -5.18 -18.19 -5.07
N THR A 35 -6.22 -17.74 -5.77
CA THR A 35 -6.42 -18.04 -7.19
C THR A 35 -5.48 -17.20 -8.06
N SER A 36 -5.22 -17.67 -9.28
CA SER A 36 -4.67 -16.78 -10.30
C SER A 36 -5.68 -15.68 -10.59
N THR A 37 -5.26 -14.40 -10.58
CA THR A 37 -6.14 -13.28 -10.89
C THR A 37 -6.71 -13.38 -12.32
N ASN A 38 -5.98 -14.03 -13.22
CA ASN A 38 -6.43 -14.28 -14.59
C ASN A 38 -7.43 -15.46 -14.72
N ASP A 39 -7.64 -16.23 -13.66
CA ASP A 39 -8.76 -17.16 -13.53
C ASP A 39 -9.97 -16.42 -12.95
N ILE A 40 -10.74 -15.78 -13.82
CA ILE A 40 -11.82 -14.89 -13.43
C ILE A 40 -12.92 -15.65 -12.69
N ASP A 41 -13.37 -16.77 -13.21
CA ASP A 41 -14.45 -17.56 -12.61
C ASP A 41 -14.05 -18.11 -11.23
N GLY A 42 -12.84 -18.66 -11.11
CA GLY A 42 -12.30 -19.14 -9.86
C GLY A 42 -12.12 -18.02 -8.84
N SER A 43 -11.68 -16.84 -9.28
CA SER A 43 -11.49 -15.65 -8.45
C SER A 43 -12.82 -15.07 -7.95
N VAL A 44 -13.85 -15.02 -8.79
CA VAL A 44 -15.21 -14.61 -8.40
C VAL A 44 -15.82 -15.59 -7.40
N ALA A 45 -15.70 -16.88 -7.68
CA ALA A 45 -16.20 -17.92 -6.77
C ALA A 45 -15.52 -17.86 -5.40
N GLN A 46 -14.20 -17.61 -5.36
CA GLN A 46 -13.46 -17.42 -4.10
C GLN A 46 -13.91 -16.14 -3.39
N ALA A 47 -14.08 -15.03 -4.11
CA ALA A 47 -14.56 -13.78 -3.53
C ALA A 47 -15.90 -13.96 -2.83
N ASN A 48 -16.85 -14.60 -3.48
CA ASN A 48 -18.17 -14.85 -2.90
C ASN A 48 -18.10 -15.70 -1.62
N ARG A 49 -17.24 -16.74 -1.60
CA ARG A 49 -17.01 -17.52 -0.38
C ARG A 49 -16.38 -16.71 0.74
N CYS A 50 -15.38 -15.87 0.42
CA CYS A 50 -14.71 -15.03 1.40
C CYS A 50 -15.66 -14.00 2.01
N PHE A 51 -16.45 -13.33 1.20
CA PHE A 51 -17.40 -12.32 1.68
C PHE A 51 -18.56 -12.97 2.46
N ALA A 52 -19.04 -14.12 2.05
CA ALA A 52 -20.02 -14.89 2.81
C ALA A 52 -19.48 -15.34 4.18
N ALA A 53 -18.18 -15.56 4.27
CA ALA A 53 -17.50 -15.92 5.53
C ALA A 53 -17.13 -14.69 6.40
N GLY A 54 -17.46 -13.47 5.99
CA GLY A 54 -17.25 -12.25 6.76
C GLY A 54 -16.02 -11.44 6.40
N ALA A 55 -15.35 -11.72 5.28
CA ALA A 55 -14.32 -10.83 4.76
C ALA A 55 -14.96 -9.49 4.34
N GLU A 56 -14.27 -8.39 4.65
CA GLU A 56 -14.71 -7.03 4.30
C GLU A 56 -13.90 -6.44 3.16
N LEU A 57 -12.67 -6.93 2.96
CA LEU A 57 -11.79 -6.58 1.84
C LEU A 57 -11.16 -7.85 1.28
N LEU A 58 -10.96 -7.90 -0.03
CA LEU A 58 -10.27 -9.00 -0.70
C LEU A 58 -9.15 -8.47 -1.60
N ARG A 59 -7.93 -8.99 -1.40
CA ARG A 59 -6.73 -8.56 -2.11
C ARG A 59 -6.34 -9.58 -3.17
N TYR A 60 -6.04 -9.09 -4.37
CA TYR A 60 -5.58 -9.87 -5.50
C TYR A 60 -4.16 -9.46 -5.92
N THR A 61 -3.31 -10.43 -6.22
CA THR A 61 -2.01 -10.19 -6.84
C THR A 61 -2.20 -9.61 -8.24
N THR A 62 -1.51 -8.51 -8.53
CA THR A 62 -1.64 -7.75 -9.77
C THR A 62 -0.25 -7.45 -10.32
N GLN A 63 0.25 -8.30 -11.20
CA GLN A 63 1.63 -8.23 -11.71
C GLN A 63 1.76 -7.50 -13.04
N GLY A 64 0.66 -7.34 -13.78
CA GLY A 64 0.68 -6.74 -15.10
C GLY A 64 -0.70 -6.25 -15.54
N MET A 65 -0.76 -5.68 -16.75
CA MET A 65 -1.99 -5.13 -17.33
C MET A 65 -3.06 -6.20 -17.54
N ARG A 66 -2.69 -7.44 -17.83
CA ARG A 66 -3.63 -8.55 -17.99
C ARG A 66 -4.40 -8.82 -16.69
N GLU A 67 -3.73 -8.78 -15.56
CA GLU A 67 -4.37 -8.91 -14.24
C GLU A 67 -5.30 -7.73 -13.95
N VAL A 68 -4.97 -6.53 -14.41
CA VAL A 68 -5.87 -5.36 -14.28
C VAL A 68 -7.14 -5.55 -15.08
N GLU A 69 -7.05 -6.04 -16.32
CA GLU A 69 -8.20 -6.36 -17.16
C GLU A 69 -9.08 -7.46 -16.52
N SER A 70 -8.45 -8.48 -15.95
CA SER A 70 -9.14 -9.54 -15.21
C SER A 70 -9.82 -8.98 -13.95
N LEU A 71 -9.17 -8.09 -13.21
CA LEU A 71 -9.74 -7.43 -12.03
C LEU A 71 -10.97 -6.60 -12.38
N ALA A 72 -11.00 -5.93 -13.53
CA ALA A 72 -12.17 -5.19 -13.99
C ALA A 72 -13.39 -6.11 -14.18
N GLN A 73 -13.17 -7.29 -14.72
CA GLN A 73 -14.21 -8.30 -14.88
C GLN A 73 -14.64 -8.91 -13.54
N ILE A 74 -13.68 -9.25 -12.68
CA ILE A 74 -13.95 -9.73 -11.30
C ILE A 74 -14.75 -8.67 -10.53
N ARG A 75 -14.33 -7.41 -10.59
CA ARG A 75 -15.01 -6.29 -9.93
C ARG A 75 -16.48 -6.22 -10.34
N LYS A 76 -16.76 -6.28 -11.62
CA LYS A 76 -18.13 -6.25 -12.15
C LYS A 76 -18.96 -7.44 -11.65
N ALA A 77 -18.44 -8.65 -11.77
CA ALA A 77 -19.14 -9.86 -11.35
C ALA A 77 -19.41 -9.89 -9.84
N VAL A 78 -18.44 -9.50 -9.00
CA VAL A 78 -18.62 -9.43 -7.54
C VAL A 78 -19.66 -8.39 -7.15
N GLN A 79 -19.72 -7.25 -7.84
CA GLN A 79 -20.70 -6.21 -7.58
C GLN A 79 -22.13 -6.67 -7.88
N GLU A 80 -22.32 -7.48 -8.92
CA GLU A 80 -23.63 -8.03 -9.29
C GLU A 80 -24.19 -9.00 -8.24
N PHE A 81 -23.33 -9.69 -7.49
CA PHE A 81 -23.72 -10.66 -6.46
C PHE A 81 -23.85 -10.07 -5.05
N SER A 82 -23.38 -8.86 -4.82
CA SER A 82 -23.44 -8.24 -3.49
C SER A 82 -24.79 -7.59 -3.25
N SER A 83 -25.61 -8.22 -2.42
CA SER A 83 -26.90 -7.67 -1.97
C SER A 83 -26.76 -6.48 -0.97
N SER A 84 -25.58 -6.26 -0.42
CA SER A 84 -25.32 -5.28 0.66
C SER A 84 -24.49 -4.07 0.23
N GLY A 85 -24.17 -3.94 -1.07
CA GLY A 85 -23.27 -2.89 -1.57
C GLY A 85 -21.90 -3.42 -1.97
N VAL A 86 -21.09 -2.52 -2.49
CA VAL A 86 -19.78 -2.84 -3.05
C VAL A 86 -18.83 -3.37 -1.97
N THR A 87 -18.37 -4.58 -2.13
CA THR A 87 -17.32 -5.18 -1.31
C THR A 87 -15.96 -4.78 -1.87
N PRO A 88 -15.13 -4.02 -1.13
CA PRO A 88 -13.90 -3.48 -1.67
C PRO A 88 -12.90 -4.52 -2.11
N LEU A 89 -12.35 -4.34 -3.30
CA LEU A 89 -11.21 -5.10 -3.82
C LEU A 89 -9.92 -4.30 -3.70
N VAL A 90 -8.83 -5.01 -3.49
CA VAL A 90 -7.49 -4.46 -3.36
C VAL A 90 -6.57 -5.06 -4.41
N ALA A 91 -5.92 -4.24 -5.22
CA ALA A 91 -4.88 -4.67 -6.12
C ALA A 91 -3.51 -4.59 -5.44
N ASP A 92 -2.83 -5.71 -5.31
CA ASP A 92 -1.45 -5.79 -4.83
C ASP A 92 -0.51 -5.71 -6.02
N VAL A 93 -0.08 -4.49 -6.34
CA VAL A 93 0.73 -4.22 -7.53
C VAL A 93 2.20 -4.51 -7.25
N HIS A 94 2.83 -5.23 -8.17
CA HIS A 94 4.23 -5.60 -8.12
C HIS A 94 4.99 -5.01 -9.31
N PHE A 95 6.08 -4.31 -9.02
CA PHE A 95 7.16 -3.90 -9.92
C PHE A 95 6.83 -2.91 -11.05
N GLN A 96 5.60 -2.45 -11.22
CA GLN A 96 5.24 -1.60 -12.36
C GLN A 96 4.31 -0.47 -11.95
N SER A 97 4.76 0.75 -12.12
CA SER A 97 3.99 1.95 -11.72
C SER A 97 2.80 2.22 -12.65
N ASP A 98 2.88 1.87 -13.93
CA ASP A 98 1.78 1.98 -14.89
C ASP A 98 0.63 0.99 -14.57
N VAL A 99 0.96 -0.18 -14.05
CA VAL A 99 -0.03 -1.15 -13.56
C VAL A 99 -0.77 -0.60 -12.35
N ALA A 100 -0.09 0.11 -11.45
CA ALA A 100 -0.73 0.79 -10.32
C ALA A 100 -1.73 1.87 -10.80
N ASP A 101 -1.36 2.67 -11.80
CA ASP A 101 -2.25 3.67 -12.40
C ASP A 101 -3.52 3.04 -12.98
N ALA A 102 -3.36 1.96 -13.73
CA ALA A 102 -4.47 1.26 -14.34
C ALA A 102 -5.36 0.60 -13.27
N ALA A 103 -4.77 -0.06 -12.28
CA ALA A 103 -5.50 -0.70 -11.18
C ALA A 103 -6.29 0.30 -10.32
N ALA A 104 -5.75 1.51 -10.11
CA ALA A 104 -6.41 2.56 -9.34
C ALA A 104 -7.75 3.02 -9.95
N LYS A 105 -7.95 2.79 -11.23
CA LYS A 105 -9.22 3.09 -11.94
C LYS A 105 -10.26 1.98 -11.80
N VAL A 106 -9.88 0.82 -11.29
CA VAL A 106 -10.69 -0.40 -11.29
C VAL A 106 -11.12 -0.82 -9.89
N VAL A 107 -10.23 -0.71 -8.91
CA VAL A 107 -10.45 -1.21 -7.55
C VAL A 107 -10.48 -0.07 -6.53
N GLU A 108 -10.95 -0.37 -5.32
CA GLU A 108 -11.13 0.63 -4.25
C GLU A 108 -9.85 0.93 -3.48
N LYS A 109 -8.84 0.05 -3.53
CA LYS A 109 -7.54 0.27 -2.91
C LYS A 109 -6.43 -0.39 -3.74
N VAL A 110 -5.32 0.33 -3.89
CA VAL A 110 -4.09 -0.19 -4.51
C VAL A 110 -2.99 -0.25 -3.48
N ARG A 111 -2.28 -1.37 -3.41
CA ARG A 111 -1.05 -1.49 -2.63
C ARG A 111 0.14 -1.34 -3.55
N ILE A 112 1.05 -0.46 -3.18
CA ILE A 112 2.37 -0.33 -3.79
C ILE A 112 3.46 -0.63 -2.78
N ASN A 113 4.62 -1.10 -3.27
CA ASN A 113 5.81 -1.27 -2.45
C ASN A 113 6.85 -0.20 -2.85
N PRO A 114 7.21 0.73 -1.96
CA PRO A 114 8.20 1.76 -2.22
C PRO A 114 9.52 1.22 -2.78
N GLY A 115 9.93 0.05 -2.37
CA GLY A 115 11.20 -0.55 -2.78
C GLY A 115 11.29 -0.96 -4.26
N ASN A 116 10.15 -1.10 -4.93
CA ASN A 116 10.10 -1.56 -6.33
C ASN A 116 9.10 -0.80 -7.21
N TYR A 117 8.58 0.32 -6.73
CA TYR A 117 7.54 1.08 -7.44
C TYR A 117 8.07 1.75 -8.71
N ILE A 118 9.28 2.31 -8.66
CA ILE A 118 9.92 3.01 -9.78
C ILE A 118 10.92 2.13 -10.50
N ASP A 119 11.70 1.37 -9.76
CA ASP A 119 12.75 0.50 -10.28
C ASP A 119 12.37 -0.98 -10.10
N PRO A 120 11.74 -1.60 -11.11
CA PRO A 120 11.26 -2.97 -11.02
C PRO A 120 12.37 -4.01 -10.91
N ALA A 121 13.60 -3.68 -11.32
CA ALA A 121 14.74 -4.56 -11.23
C ALA A 121 15.72 -4.08 -10.16
N ARG A 122 15.72 -4.71 -8.99
CA ARG A 122 16.84 -4.61 -8.06
C ARG A 122 18.11 -5.05 -8.78
N LYS A 123 18.95 -4.10 -9.08
CA LYS A 123 20.30 -4.36 -9.48
C LYS A 123 21.17 -4.38 -8.24
N PHE A 124 21.18 -5.34 -7.38
CA PHE A 124 22.04 -5.49 -6.19
C PHE A 124 23.49 -5.01 -6.39
N LYS A 125 23.66 -3.87 -7.02
CA LYS A 125 24.91 -3.17 -7.13
C LYS A 125 24.98 -2.29 -5.90
N GLN A 126 26.04 -2.44 -5.14
CA GLN A 126 26.45 -1.49 -4.14
C GLN A 126 26.77 -0.19 -4.89
N ILE A 127 25.73 0.61 -5.12
CA ILE A 127 25.83 1.89 -5.79
C ILE A 127 25.91 2.93 -4.69
N ASP A 128 27.05 3.58 -4.58
CA ASP A 128 27.18 4.77 -3.74
C ASP A 128 26.49 5.92 -4.48
N TYR A 129 25.37 6.39 -3.91
CA TYR A 129 24.67 7.57 -4.42
C TYR A 129 25.32 8.83 -3.86
N THR A 130 25.69 9.77 -4.74
CA THR A 130 25.97 11.14 -4.32
C THR A 130 24.70 11.83 -3.84
N ASP A 131 24.82 12.96 -3.14
CA ASP A 131 23.63 13.70 -2.71
C ASP A 131 22.82 14.20 -3.89
N GLU A 132 23.46 14.62 -4.98
CA GLU A 132 22.81 15.05 -6.22
C GLU A 132 22.05 13.89 -6.88
N GLU A 133 22.66 12.72 -6.97
CA GLU A 133 22.03 11.51 -7.51
C GLU A 133 20.83 11.08 -6.66
N TYR A 134 20.97 11.14 -5.33
CA TYR A 134 19.90 10.84 -4.41
C TYR A 134 18.71 11.79 -4.59
N GLN A 135 18.95 13.09 -4.69
CA GLN A 135 17.91 14.10 -4.92
C GLN A 135 17.25 13.95 -6.28
N ALA A 136 18.01 13.63 -7.32
CA ALA A 136 17.46 13.37 -8.66
C ALA A 136 16.49 12.16 -8.66
N GLU A 137 16.83 11.10 -7.94
CA GLU A 137 15.95 9.93 -7.77
C GLU A 137 14.68 10.28 -6.98
N LEU A 138 14.79 11.11 -5.92
CA LEU A 138 13.63 11.59 -5.18
C LEU A 138 12.68 12.42 -6.06
N GLU A 139 13.23 13.29 -6.91
CA GLU A 139 12.42 14.09 -7.84
C GLU A 139 11.72 13.20 -8.88
N ARG A 140 12.40 12.19 -9.41
CA ARG A 140 11.81 11.20 -10.31
C ARG A 140 10.68 10.43 -9.64
N LEU A 141 10.88 10.02 -8.37
CA LEU A 141 9.85 9.39 -7.54
C LEU A 141 8.64 10.31 -7.40
N ARG A 142 8.88 11.57 -7.02
CA ARG A 142 7.82 12.56 -6.83
C ARG A 142 7.00 12.73 -8.09
N GLN A 143 7.63 13.00 -9.22
CA GLN A 143 6.95 13.18 -10.50
C GLN A 143 6.08 11.97 -10.88
N ARG A 144 6.60 10.77 -10.70
CA ARG A 144 5.86 9.55 -11.04
C ARG A 144 4.72 9.27 -10.06
N PHE A 145 4.95 9.48 -8.77
CA PHE A 145 3.95 9.19 -7.74
C PHE A 145 2.80 10.19 -7.73
N VAL A 146 3.05 11.45 -8.04
CA VAL A 146 2.02 12.49 -8.19
C VAL A 146 0.97 12.08 -9.24
N LEU A 147 1.37 11.44 -10.34
CA LEU A 147 0.42 10.94 -11.34
C LEU A 147 -0.55 9.92 -10.77
N LEU A 148 -0.04 8.96 -9.99
CA LEU A 148 -0.89 7.97 -9.30
C LEU A 148 -1.82 8.63 -8.28
N LEU A 149 -1.32 9.60 -7.51
CA LEU A 149 -2.14 10.33 -6.52
C LEU A 149 -3.30 11.08 -7.18
N HIS A 150 -3.09 11.71 -8.33
CA HIS A 150 -4.15 12.36 -9.08
C HIS A 150 -5.22 11.38 -9.56
N ILE A 151 -4.80 10.22 -10.08
CA ILE A 151 -5.73 9.16 -10.49
C ILE A 151 -6.53 8.66 -9.28
N CYS A 152 -5.87 8.43 -8.15
CA CYS A 152 -6.53 7.99 -6.92
C CYS A 152 -7.54 9.02 -6.40
N LYS A 153 -7.25 10.31 -6.48
CA LYS A 153 -8.20 11.38 -6.15
C LYS A 153 -9.42 11.35 -7.06
N GLU A 154 -9.20 11.28 -8.37
CA GLU A 154 -10.28 11.28 -9.37
C GLU A 154 -11.21 10.08 -9.18
N HIS A 155 -10.65 8.89 -8.95
CA HIS A 155 -11.39 7.64 -8.82
C HIS A 155 -11.78 7.29 -7.38
N LYS A 156 -11.43 8.11 -6.39
CA LYS A 156 -11.65 7.87 -4.95
C LYS A 156 -11.04 6.55 -4.48
N THR A 157 -9.86 6.24 -4.98
CA THR A 157 -9.11 5.02 -4.67
C THR A 157 -8.15 5.29 -3.52
N ALA A 158 -8.17 4.45 -2.48
CA ALA A 158 -7.20 4.51 -1.39
C ALA A 158 -5.88 3.87 -1.81
N LEU A 159 -4.79 4.30 -1.16
CA LEU A 159 -3.46 3.72 -1.34
C LEU A 159 -2.98 3.03 -0.06
N ARG A 160 -2.38 1.87 -0.22
CA ARG A 160 -1.57 1.23 0.80
C ARG A 160 -0.10 1.32 0.39
N ILE A 161 0.68 2.00 1.21
CA ILE A 161 2.15 2.04 1.10
C ILE A 161 2.69 0.92 1.99
N GLY A 162 3.10 -0.17 1.38
CA GLY A 162 3.54 -1.38 2.07
C GLY A 162 5.03 -1.60 1.95
N VAL A 163 5.77 -1.32 3.03
CA VAL A 163 7.22 -1.49 3.11
C VAL A 163 7.54 -2.86 3.70
N ASN A 164 8.41 -3.60 3.03
CA ASN A 164 8.89 -4.90 3.51
C ASN A 164 10.38 -4.83 3.85
N HIS A 165 10.76 -5.36 5.01
CA HIS A 165 12.14 -5.69 5.32
C HIS A 165 12.71 -6.60 4.23
N GLY A 166 13.92 -6.34 3.77
CA GLY A 166 14.56 -7.10 2.69
C GLY A 166 14.16 -6.69 1.27
N SER A 167 13.26 -5.71 1.07
CA SER A 167 12.86 -5.24 -0.26
C SER A 167 12.91 -3.73 -0.43
N LEU A 168 13.89 -3.09 0.19
CA LEU A 168 14.13 -1.66 0.06
C LEU A 168 14.82 -1.33 -1.27
N SER A 169 14.65 -0.11 -1.79
CA SER A 169 15.33 0.35 -2.99
C SER A 169 16.85 0.45 -2.78
N ASP A 170 17.62 0.36 -3.87
CA ASP A 170 19.08 0.47 -3.81
C ASP A 170 19.52 1.82 -3.21
N ARG A 171 18.81 2.90 -3.48
CA ARG A 171 19.04 4.22 -2.93
C ARG A 171 18.91 4.24 -1.40
N ILE A 172 17.84 3.66 -0.86
CA ILE A 172 17.65 3.52 0.59
C ILE A 172 18.73 2.60 1.18
N MET A 173 19.00 1.47 0.53
CA MET A 173 20.03 0.53 0.98
C MET A 173 21.41 1.16 1.07
N SER A 174 21.77 2.03 0.10
CA SER A 174 23.08 2.69 0.09
C SER A 174 23.25 3.68 1.25
N ARG A 175 22.20 4.36 1.67
CA ARG A 175 22.26 5.42 2.70
C ARG A 175 21.88 4.93 4.10
N TYR A 176 20.91 4.07 4.23
CA TYR A 176 20.34 3.64 5.51
C TYR A 176 20.55 2.14 5.80
N GLY A 177 20.87 1.34 4.77
CA GLY A 177 20.86 -0.12 4.89
C GLY A 177 19.46 -0.70 5.07
N ASP A 178 19.40 -2.02 5.27
CA ASP A 178 18.13 -2.74 5.56
C ASP A 178 17.84 -2.69 7.07
N THR A 179 17.52 -1.51 7.55
CA THR A 179 17.35 -1.14 8.95
C THR A 179 15.95 -0.59 9.21
N PRO A 180 15.51 -0.49 10.47
CA PRO A 180 14.29 0.23 10.82
C PRO A 180 14.25 1.66 10.26
N GLU A 181 15.37 2.40 10.32
CA GLU A 181 15.51 3.75 9.78
C GLU A 181 15.32 3.76 8.26
N GLY A 182 15.89 2.80 7.55
CA GLY A 182 15.71 2.65 6.10
C GLY A 182 14.27 2.33 5.72
N MET A 183 13.60 1.47 6.46
CA MET A 183 12.17 1.17 6.24
C MET A 183 11.29 2.39 6.51
N VAL A 184 11.56 3.16 7.56
CA VAL A 184 10.84 4.39 7.88
C VAL A 184 11.03 5.42 6.78
N GLU A 185 12.26 5.69 6.35
CA GLU A 185 12.53 6.67 5.29
C GLU A 185 11.90 6.25 3.96
N SER A 186 11.93 4.97 3.61
CA SER A 186 11.24 4.43 2.43
C SER A 186 9.73 4.74 2.45
N CYS A 187 9.10 4.70 3.62
CA CYS A 187 7.70 5.06 3.80
C CYS A 187 7.49 6.58 3.77
N MET A 188 8.35 7.34 4.47
CA MET A 188 8.22 8.79 4.62
C MET A 188 8.41 9.55 3.32
N GLU A 189 9.27 9.08 2.42
CA GLU A 189 9.46 9.69 1.10
C GLU A 189 8.14 9.75 0.31
N PHE A 190 7.37 8.67 0.31
CA PHE A 190 6.05 8.62 -0.32
C PHE A 190 5.02 9.46 0.44
N LEU A 191 5.05 9.39 1.77
CA LEU A 191 4.09 10.12 2.60
C LEU A 191 4.25 11.63 2.45
N ARG A 192 5.49 12.15 2.38
CA ARG A 192 5.75 13.59 2.15
C ARG A 192 5.14 14.07 0.83
N VAL A 193 5.27 13.29 -0.24
CA VAL A 193 4.65 13.61 -1.53
C VAL A 193 3.13 13.61 -1.43
N ALA A 194 2.56 12.60 -0.78
CA ALA A 194 1.11 12.50 -0.61
C ALA A 194 0.54 13.66 0.22
N VAL A 195 1.23 14.07 1.28
CA VAL A 195 0.85 15.25 2.09
C VAL A 195 0.92 16.54 1.27
N ALA A 196 1.99 16.71 0.48
CA ALA A 196 2.14 17.87 -0.40
C ALA A 196 1.02 17.97 -1.45
N GLU A 197 0.51 16.83 -1.90
CA GLU A 197 -0.61 16.74 -2.84
C GLU A 197 -1.99 16.70 -2.14
N ASP A 198 -2.06 16.92 -0.83
CA ASP A 198 -3.30 16.82 -0.02
C ASP A 198 -4.06 15.50 -0.23
N PHE A 199 -3.33 14.39 -0.31
CA PHE A 199 -3.91 13.05 -0.42
C PHE A 199 -3.90 12.34 0.93
N LYS A 200 -5.08 12.01 1.48
CA LYS A 200 -5.27 11.52 2.85
C LYS A 200 -5.69 10.06 2.97
N ASP A 201 -6.23 9.48 1.89
CA ASP A 201 -6.71 8.10 1.91
C ASP A 201 -5.56 7.09 1.78
N ILE A 202 -4.70 7.09 2.80
CA ILE A 202 -3.48 6.27 2.86
C ILE A 202 -3.51 5.33 4.05
N VAL A 203 -3.13 4.08 3.79
CA VAL A 203 -2.78 3.08 4.80
C VAL A 203 -1.29 2.79 4.71
N LEU A 204 -0.58 2.93 5.82
CA LEU A 204 0.84 2.58 5.93
C LEU A 204 0.97 1.19 6.53
N SER A 205 1.86 0.38 5.99
CA SER A 205 2.16 -0.93 6.55
C SER A 205 3.65 -1.25 6.50
N ILE A 206 4.13 -1.81 7.60
CA ILE A 206 5.50 -2.31 7.75
C ILE A 206 5.41 -3.82 7.96
N LYS A 207 6.21 -4.57 7.22
CA LYS A 207 6.33 -6.02 7.37
C LYS A 207 7.79 -6.41 7.58
N ALA A 208 8.04 -7.15 8.64
CA ALA A 208 9.32 -7.79 8.92
C ALA A 208 9.08 -9.16 9.55
N SER A 209 9.95 -10.12 9.27
CA SER A 209 9.87 -11.47 9.86
C SER A 209 10.21 -11.44 11.35
N ASN A 210 11.11 -10.56 11.77
CA ASN A 210 11.44 -10.34 13.17
C ASN A 210 10.47 -9.35 13.80
N THR A 211 9.72 -9.80 14.80
CA THR A 211 8.70 -8.97 15.47
C THR A 211 9.27 -7.75 16.19
N ARG A 212 10.47 -7.85 16.75
CA ARG A 212 11.15 -6.70 17.40
C ARG A 212 11.47 -5.62 16.36
N VAL A 213 12.01 -6.02 15.22
CA VAL A 213 12.29 -5.10 14.09
C VAL A 213 11.00 -4.43 13.64
N MET A 214 9.92 -5.18 13.48
CA MET A 214 8.64 -4.63 13.07
C MET A 214 8.11 -3.60 14.09
N VAL A 215 8.08 -3.93 15.36
CA VAL A 215 7.60 -3.03 16.42
C VAL A 215 8.46 -1.77 16.52
N THR A 216 9.78 -1.92 16.48
CA THR A 216 10.72 -0.79 16.50
C THR A 216 10.47 0.13 15.29
N THR A 217 10.34 -0.43 14.11
CA THR A 217 10.09 0.33 12.88
C THR A 217 8.78 1.10 12.93
N VAL A 218 7.69 0.45 13.37
CA VAL A 218 6.38 1.13 13.49
C VAL A 218 6.43 2.27 14.50
N ARG A 219 7.08 2.08 15.64
CA ARG A 219 7.26 3.14 16.65
C ARG A 219 8.09 4.31 16.11
N LEU A 220 9.18 4.01 15.41
CA LEU A 220 10.03 5.01 14.79
C LEU A 220 9.27 5.79 13.69
N LEU A 221 8.47 5.10 12.87
CA LEU A 221 7.60 5.73 11.87
C LEU A 221 6.60 6.70 12.52
N VAL A 222 5.95 6.29 13.60
CA VAL A 222 5.01 7.15 14.34
C VAL A 222 5.71 8.38 14.89
N TRP A 223 6.89 8.21 15.47
CA TRP A 223 7.69 9.31 15.99
C TRP A 223 8.08 10.28 14.85
N GLN A 224 8.63 9.78 13.75
CA GLN A 224 9.02 10.60 12.60
C GLN A 224 7.85 11.40 12.02
N MET A 225 6.69 10.77 11.90
CA MET A 225 5.47 11.44 11.45
C MET A 225 5.01 12.56 12.39
N GLN A 226 5.30 12.45 13.69
CA GLN A 226 4.97 13.48 14.68
C GLN A 226 5.95 14.66 14.58
N GLU A 227 7.23 14.39 14.48
CA GLU A 227 8.27 15.42 14.33
C GLU A 227 8.08 16.26 13.07
N GLU A 228 7.71 15.66 11.95
CA GLU A 228 7.51 16.38 10.69
C GLU A 228 6.16 17.14 10.60
N LYS A 229 5.25 16.95 11.56
CA LYS A 229 4.02 17.74 11.67
C LYS A 229 4.19 19.03 12.48
N SER A 230 5.22 19.11 13.29
CA SER A 230 5.57 20.29 14.08
C SER A 230 6.42 21.27 13.30
#